data_4837d2f8b978c0fd63a3645085f56a0e
#
_entry.id   4837d2f8b978c0fd63a3645085f56a0e
#
_cell.length_a   1.000
_cell.length_b   1.000
_cell.length_c   1.000
_cell.angle_alpha   90.00
_cell.angle_beta   90.00
_cell.angle_gamma   90.00
#
_symmetry.space_group_name_H-M   'P 1'
#
loop_
_entity.id
_entity.type
_entity.pdbx_description
1 polymer ?
#
loop_
_entity_poly.entity_id
_entity_poly.type
_entity_poly.pdbx_seq_one_letter_code
_entity_poly.pdbx_strand_id
1 'polypeptide(L)'
;MNNKVTSIKGINLPKTKLGMAKMNKLADAAEELFATVGFYNTSIVDICRKANTAVGTFYIYFETKIDVYRFLIEKYKNDIQRRLDEAISAFTNSIERRREGIRFFVKYITNSPTAHNIIWGSIAVDRDMFFDCFTSFADSYVTKLFGDDESASVMSYSMMGISNLLGLKAIFEKMSDEDIDKMIDEVLFSKLV
;
A
#
# COMPACT_ATOMS: atom_id res chain seq x y z
N MET A 1 20.34 7.22 -5.97
CA MET A 1 19.41 6.12 -5.70
C MET A 1 18.32 6.16 -6.76
N ASN A 2 18.41 5.27 -7.75
CA ASN A 2 17.51 5.28 -8.91
C ASN A 2 16.24 4.50 -8.58
N ASN A 3 15.17 5.19 -8.22
CA ASN A 3 13.83 4.61 -8.33
C ASN A 3 13.53 4.46 -9.83
N LYS A 4 13.78 3.26 -10.37
CA LYS A 4 13.21 2.86 -11.65
C LYS A 4 11.70 2.74 -11.46
N VAL A 5 10.99 3.84 -11.63
CA VAL A 5 9.57 3.76 -11.93
C VAL A 5 9.49 3.18 -13.33
N THR A 6 9.19 1.90 -13.41
CA THR A 6 8.87 1.19 -14.64
C THR A 6 7.75 1.96 -15.34
N SER A 7 7.81 2.11 -16.66
CA SER A 7 6.76 2.78 -17.43
C SER A 7 5.44 2.03 -17.20
N ILE A 8 4.50 2.66 -16.49
CA ILE A 8 3.17 2.09 -16.26
C ILE A 8 2.30 2.52 -17.42
N LYS A 9 1.61 1.57 -18.05
CA LYS A 9 0.70 1.86 -19.17
C LYS A 9 -0.34 2.92 -18.75
N GLY A 10 -0.55 3.93 -19.59
CA GLY A 10 -1.49 5.02 -19.31
C GLY A 10 -0.95 6.13 -18.39
N ILE A 11 0.31 6.03 -17.93
CA ILE A 11 0.95 7.01 -17.06
C ILE A 11 2.17 7.61 -17.74
N ASN A 12 2.16 8.92 -17.93
CA ASN A 12 3.27 9.67 -18.50
C ASN A 12 4.07 10.39 -17.41
N LEU A 13 5.19 9.78 -16.99
CA LEU A 13 6.02 10.32 -15.92
C LEU A 13 6.79 11.55 -16.39
N PRO A 14 6.65 12.70 -15.71
CA PRO A 14 7.36 13.91 -16.10
C PRO A 14 8.85 13.82 -15.76
N LYS A 15 9.68 14.42 -16.64
CA LYS A 15 11.14 14.47 -16.45
C LYS A 15 11.60 15.64 -15.58
N THR A 16 10.72 16.58 -15.27
CA THR A 16 11.05 17.80 -14.50
C THR A 16 10.45 17.77 -13.11
N LYS A 17 11.11 18.43 -12.16
CA LYS A 17 10.59 18.59 -10.78
C LYS A 17 9.22 19.30 -10.76
N LEU A 18 9.04 20.32 -11.62
CA LEU A 18 7.77 21.03 -11.72
C LEU A 18 6.65 20.15 -12.27
N GLY A 19 6.95 19.34 -13.28
CA GLY A 19 5.99 18.37 -13.83
C GLY A 19 5.60 17.33 -12.79
N MET A 20 6.57 16.79 -12.03
CA MET A 20 6.31 15.84 -10.95
C MET A 20 5.44 16.47 -9.85
N ALA A 21 5.70 17.71 -9.47
CA ALA A 21 4.87 18.41 -8.49
C ALA A 21 3.41 18.59 -8.97
N LYS A 22 3.19 18.89 -10.27
CA LYS A 22 1.84 18.97 -10.83
C LYS A 22 1.13 17.63 -10.88
N MET A 23 1.85 16.56 -11.29
CA MET A 23 1.33 15.19 -11.29
C MET A 23 0.94 14.74 -9.88
N ASN A 24 1.80 14.96 -8.90
CA ASN A 24 1.51 14.64 -7.50
C ASN A 24 0.29 15.39 -6.97
N LYS A 25 0.15 16.69 -7.31
CA LYS A 25 -1.01 17.48 -6.92
C LYS A 25 -2.34 16.90 -7.44
N LEU A 26 -2.35 16.37 -8.67
CA LEU A 26 -3.50 15.66 -9.22
C LEU A 26 -3.74 14.32 -8.49
N ALA A 27 -2.68 13.58 -8.21
CA ALA A 27 -2.77 12.31 -7.49
C ALA A 27 -3.26 12.51 -6.04
N ASP A 28 -2.76 13.52 -5.32
CA ASP A 28 -3.19 13.83 -3.94
C ASP A 28 -4.68 14.26 -3.91
N ALA A 29 -5.13 15.04 -4.91
CA ALA A 29 -6.53 15.41 -5.05
C ALA A 29 -7.43 14.20 -5.35
N ALA A 30 -6.95 13.27 -6.20
CA ALA A 30 -7.65 12.02 -6.50
C ALA A 30 -7.72 11.11 -5.28
N GLU A 31 -6.61 10.97 -4.54
CA GLU A 31 -6.52 10.21 -3.30
C GLU A 31 -7.59 10.63 -2.30
N GLU A 32 -7.70 11.92 -2.02
CA GLU A 32 -8.69 12.46 -1.09
C GLU A 32 -10.13 12.22 -1.57
N LEU A 33 -10.40 12.42 -2.86
CA LEU A 33 -11.73 12.18 -3.42
C LEU A 33 -12.08 10.69 -3.42
N PHE A 34 -11.16 9.81 -3.77
CA PHE A 34 -11.40 8.37 -3.72
C PHE A 34 -11.65 7.88 -2.29
N ALA A 35 -10.97 8.45 -1.30
CA ALA A 35 -11.17 8.10 0.09
C ALA A 35 -12.49 8.61 0.68
N THR A 36 -13.01 9.76 0.21
CA THR A 36 -14.20 10.42 0.79
C THR A 36 -15.49 10.13 0.04
N VAL A 37 -15.46 10.15 -1.28
CA VAL A 37 -16.65 9.94 -2.14
C VAL A 37 -16.60 8.66 -2.95
N GLY A 38 -15.45 7.99 -2.99
CA GLY A 38 -15.23 6.73 -3.70
C GLY A 38 -14.83 6.92 -5.16
N PHE A 39 -14.19 5.86 -5.72
CA PHE A 39 -13.70 5.87 -7.09
C PHE A 39 -14.79 6.14 -8.12
N TYR A 40 -15.92 5.44 -8.03
CA TYR A 40 -16.99 5.53 -9.04
C TYR A 40 -17.69 6.87 -9.06
N ASN A 41 -17.84 7.53 -7.91
CA ASN A 41 -18.49 8.84 -7.76
C ASN A 41 -17.56 10.02 -8.02
N THR A 42 -16.28 9.79 -8.29
CA THR A 42 -15.28 10.83 -8.59
C THR A 42 -15.10 10.95 -10.10
N SER A 43 -15.21 12.15 -10.66
CA SER A 43 -14.88 12.44 -12.05
C SER A 43 -13.48 13.06 -12.21
N ILE A 44 -12.91 12.99 -13.42
CA ILE A 44 -11.65 13.69 -13.75
C ILE A 44 -11.79 15.19 -13.54
N VAL A 45 -12.99 15.74 -13.82
CA VAL A 45 -13.27 17.17 -13.61
C VAL A 45 -13.21 17.54 -12.12
N ASP A 46 -13.70 16.66 -11.24
CA ASP A 46 -13.63 16.89 -9.79
C ASP A 46 -12.19 16.85 -9.29
N ILE A 47 -11.39 15.89 -9.78
CA ILE A 47 -9.95 15.82 -9.47
C ILE A 47 -9.24 17.10 -9.90
N CYS A 48 -9.47 17.56 -11.13
CA CYS A 48 -8.86 18.79 -11.65
C CYS A 48 -9.29 20.04 -10.87
N ARG A 49 -10.58 20.12 -10.53
CA ARG A 49 -11.11 21.22 -9.72
C ARG A 49 -10.44 21.26 -8.35
N LYS A 50 -10.38 20.12 -7.66
CA LYS A 50 -9.74 20.01 -6.35
C LYS A 50 -8.25 20.30 -6.42
N ALA A 51 -7.56 19.82 -7.46
CA ALA A 51 -6.15 20.10 -7.71
C ALA A 51 -5.89 21.56 -8.19
N ASN A 52 -6.91 22.35 -8.43
CA ASN A 52 -6.82 23.69 -9.03
C ASN A 52 -5.96 23.67 -10.31
N THR A 53 -6.33 22.80 -11.25
CA THR A 53 -5.65 22.61 -12.55
C THR A 53 -6.68 22.54 -13.67
N ALA A 54 -6.25 22.86 -14.91
CA ALA A 54 -7.08 22.62 -16.08
C ALA A 54 -7.20 21.12 -16.39
N VAL A 55 -8.35 20.69 -16.94
CA VAL A 55 -8.59 19.29 -17.33
C VAL A 55 -7.55 18.79 -18.33
N GLY A 56 -7.07 19.61 -19.25
CA GLY A 56 -5.99 19.28 -20.16
C GLY A 56 -4.67 18.91 -19.44
N THR A 57 -4.44 19.47 -18.25
CA THR A 57 -3.25 19.13 -17.44
C THR A 57 -3.31 17.69 -16.93
N PHE A 58 -4.49 17.16 -16.62
CA PHE A 58 -4.67 15.77 -16.23
C PHE A 58 -4.17 14.82 -17.32
N TYR A 59 -4.61 15.05 -18.55
CA TYR A 59 -4.27 14.22 -19.72
C TYR A 59 -2.80 14.27 -20.16
N ILE A 60 -2.02 15.23 -19.64
CA ILE A 60 -0.57 15.23 -19.80
C ILE A 60 0.06 14.04 -19.04
N TYR A 61 -0.50 13.65 -17.90
CA TYR A 61 0.07 12.67 -16.98
C TYR A 61 -0.66 11.34 -16.96
N PHE A 62 -1.99 11.34 -17.12
CA PHE A 62 -2.86 10.17 -17.00
C PHE A 62 -3.83 10.10 -18.18
N GLU A 63 -3.98 8.94 -18.79
CA GLU A 63 -4.95 8.75 -19.87
C GLU A 63 -6.38 8.66 -19.35
N THR A 64 -6.56 7.99 -18.19
CA THR A 64 -7.86 7.73 -17.59
C THR A 64 -7.83 7.91 -16.07
N LYS A 65 -9.01 7.90 -15.46
CA LYS A 65 -9.16 7.94 -13.98
C LYS A 65 -8.54 6.71 -13.30
N ILE A 66 -8.56 5.54 -13.95
CA ILE A 66 -7.95 4.33 -13.41
C ILE A 66 -6.42 4.41 -13.39
N ASP A 67 -5.81 5.17 -14.29
CA ASP A 67 -4.36 5.33 -14.31
C ASP A 67 -3.85 6.15 -13.13
N VAL A 68 -4.62 7.16 -12.69
CA VAL A 68 -4.34 7.86 -11.43
C VAL A 68 -4.48 6.92 -10.23
N TYR A 69 -5.46 6.02 -10.25
CA TYR A 69 -5.62 5.03 -9.19
C TYR A 69 -4.43 4.06 -9.15
N ARG A 70 -3.99 3.54 -10.30
CA ARG A 70 -2.78 2.71 -10.41
C ARG A 70 -1.53 3.43 -9.93
N PHE A 71 -1.39 4.71 -10.24
CA PHE A 71 -0.29 5.51 -9.74
C PHE A 71 -0.26 5.59 -8.20
N LEU A 72 -1.44 5.74 -7.57
CA LEU A 72 -1.56 5.73 -6.11
C LEU A 72 -1.19 4.36 -5.52
N ILE A 73 -1.67 3.26 -6.11
CA ILE A 73 -1.30 1.91 -5.68
C ILE A 73 0.22 1.70 -5.73
N GLU A 74 0.88 2.08 -6.83
CA GLU A 74 2.32 1.97 -6.97
C GLU A 74 3.07 2.88 -5.96
N LYS A 75 2.58 4.09 -5.72
CA LYS A 75 3.12 5.01 -4.70
C LYS A 75 3.08 4.36 -3.31
N TYR A 76 1.94 3.78 -2.92
CA TYR A 76 1.80 3.10 -1.64
C TYR A 76 2.64 1.83 -1.56
N LYS A 77 2.64 1.01 -2.61
CA LYS A 77 3.46 -0.19 -2.67
C LYS A 77 4.93 0.12 -2.41
N ASN A 78 5.48 1.10 -3.11
CA ASN A 78 6.87 1.52 -2.94
C ASN A 78 7.16 2.08 -1.53
N ASP A 79 6.23 2.86 -0.95
CA ASP A 79 6.40 3.40 0.40
C ASP A 79 6.36 2.30 1.46
N ILE A 80 5.42 1.36 1.35
CA ILE A 80 5.32 0.21 2.24
C ILE A 80 6.59 -0.64 2.17
N GLN A 81 7.06 -0.99 0.96
CA GLN A 81 8.26 -1.81 0.81
C GLN A 81 9.49 -1.14 1.43
N ARG A 82 9.68 0.15 1.18
CA ARG A 82 10.79 0.91 1.75
C ARG A 82 10.74 0.95 3.28
N ARG A 83 9.58 1.28 3.85
CA ARG A 83 9.41 1.36 5.31
C ARG A 83 9.51 0.00 5.99
N LEU A 84 9.03 -1.06 5.34
CA LEU A 84 9.21 -2.42 5.84
C LEU A 84 10.69 -2.78 5.90
N ASP A 85 11.45 -2.50 4.82
CA ASP A 85 12.89 -2.75 4.79
C ASP A 85 13.61 -2.02 5.92
N GLU A 86 13.25 -0.77 6.16
CA GLU A 86 13.79 0.02 7.27
C GLU A 86 13.43 -0.62 8.63
N ALA A 87 12.17 -1.02 8.83
CA ALA A 87 11.70 -1.59 10.10
C ALA A 87 12.39 -2.93 10.44
N ILE A 88 12.56 -3.83 9.45
CA ILE A 88 13.13 -5.16 9.70
C ILE A 88 14.67 -5.20 9.62
N SER A 89 15.32 -4.14 9.15
CA SER A 89 16.78 -4.11 8.92
C SER A 89 17.63 -4.30 10.19
N ALA A 90 17.10 -3.90 11.34
CA ALA A 90 17.78 -3.99 12.63
C ALA A 90 17.78 -5.42 13.23
N PHE A 91 16.95 -6.33 12.69
CA PHE A 91 16.76 -7.65 13.24
C PHE A 91 17.46 -8.72 12.38
N THR A 92 18.24 -9.58 13.02
CA THR A 92 18.92 -10.73 12.38
C THR A 92 18.18 -12.04 12.61
N ASN A 93 17.45 -12.15 13.73
CA ASN A 93 16.64 -13.31 14.07
C ASN A 93 15.36 -13.36 13.23
N SER A 94 15.05 -14.52 12.67
CA SER A 94 13.90 -14.72 11.78
C SER A 94 12.55 -14.49 12.48
N ILE A 95 12.41 -14.89 13.74
CA ILE A 95 11.19 -14.70 14.53
C ILE A 95 10.96 -13.21 14.81
N GLU A 96 12.02 -12.51 15.23
CA GLU A 96 11.95 -11.06 15.48
C GLU A 96 11.63 -10.28 14.20
N ARG A 97 12.21 -10.68 13.06
CA ARG A 97 11.87 -10.06 11.76
C ARG A 97 10.40 -10.27 11.38
N ARG A 98 9.86 -11.47 11.59
CA ARG A 98 8.43 -11.77 11.34
C ARG A 98 7.54 -10.97 12.27
N ARG A 99 7.88 -10.91 13.55
CA ARG A 99 7.18 -10.09 14.54
C ARG A 99 7.11 -8.63 14.12
N GLU A 100 8.26 -8.06 13.77
CA GLU A 100 8.33 -6.67 13.34
C GLU A 100 7.61 -6.44 11.99
N GLY A 101 7.65 -7.40 11.08
CA GLY A 101 6.89 -7.37 9.84
C GLY A 101 5.38 -7.28 10.07
N ILE A 102 4.82 -8.12 10.95
CA ILE A 102 3.39 -8.05 11.33
C ILE A 102 3.09 -6.71 12.01
N ARG A 103 3.92 -6.31 12.98
CA ARG A 103 3.78 -5.05 13.71
C ARG A 103 3.78 -3.85 12.76
N PHE A 104 4.70 -3.82 11.82
CA PHE A 104 4.78 -2.78 10.81
C PHE A 104 3.47 -2.65 10.04
N PHE A 105 2.89 -3.77 9.55
CA PHE A 105 1.65 -3.72 8.79
C PHE A 105 0.45 -3.30 9.63
N VAL A 106 0.31 -3.85 10.84
CA VAL A 106 -0.76 -3.43 11.76
C VAL A 106 -0.68 -1.92 11.99
N LYS A 107 0.52 -1.40 12.29
CA LYS A 107 0.74 0.04 12.49
C LYS A 107 0.57 0.86 11.20
N TYR A 108 0.93 0.32 10.05
CA TYR A 108 0.70 1.00 8.79
C TYR A 108 -0.80 1.18 8.53
N ILE A 109 -1.61 0.15 8.77
CA ILE A 109 -3.06 0.19 8.61
C ILE A 109 -3.68 1.20 9.59
N THR A 110 -3.29 1.16 10.86
CA THR A 110 -3.84 2.08 11.89
C THR A 110 -3.47 3.53 11.66
N ASN A 111 -2.25 3.80 11.17
CA ASN A 111 -1.74 5.16 10.96
C ASN A 111 -2.03 5.73 9.56
N SER A 112 -2.42 4.88 8.60
CA SER A 112 -2.65 5.27 7.21
C SER A 112 -3.94 4.66 6.65
N PRO A 113 -5.11 4.93 7.27
CA PRO A 113 -6.38 4.31 6.88
C PRO A 113 -6.77 4.63 5.43
N THR A 114 -6.42 5.81 4.93
CA THR A 114 -6.66 6.19 3.52
C THR A 114 -5.91 5.28 2.56
N ALA A 115 -4.62 5.05 2.79
CA ALA A 115 -3.81 4.15 1.97
C ALA A 115 -4.35 2.72 2.00
N HIS A 116 -4.70 2.22 3.20
CA HIS A 116 -5.32 0.91 3.37
C HIS A 116 -6.63 0.81 2.56
N ASN A 117 -7.53 1.78 2.68
CA ASN A 117 -8.81 1.79 1.98
C ASN A 117 -8.64 1.83 0.45
N ILE A 118 -7.66 2.56 -0.07
CA ILE A 118 -7.36 2.61 -1.50
C ILE A 118 -6.80 1.26 -1.98
N ILE A 119 -5.84 0.67 -1.26
CA ILE A 119 -5.25 -0.62 -1.63
C ILE A 119 -6.34 -1.71 -1.63
N TRP A 120 -7.12 -1.84 -0.57
CA TRP A 120 -8.19 -2.84 -0.47
C TRP A 120 -9.37 -2.53 -1.39
N GLY A 121 -9.71 -1.26 -1.57
CA GLY A 121 -10.74 -0.82 -2.50
C GLY A 121 -10.42 -1.13 -3.96
N SER A 122 -9.14 -1.35 -4.29
CA SER A 122 -8.71 -1.67 -5.65
C SER A 122 -9.33 -2.97 -6.19
N ILE A 123 -9.69 -3.93 -5.33
CA ILE A 123 -10.39 -5.16 -5.74
C ILE A 123 -11.73 -4.87 -6.44
N ALA A 124 -12.41 -3.80 -6.07
CA ALA A 124 -13.68 -3.39 -6.69
C ALA A 124 -13.46 -2.51 -7.93
N VAL A 125 -12.28 -1.90 -8.08
CA VAL A 125 -11.94 -1.01 -9.19
C VAL A 125 -11.30 -1.77 -10.35
N ASP A 126 -10.32 -2.61 -10.05
CA ASP A 126 -9.57 -3.44 -11.01
C ASP A 126 -8.98 -4.65 -10.25
N ARG A 127 -9.55 -5.83 -10.49
CA ARG A 127 -9.15 -7.06 -9.80
C ARG A 127 -7.70 -7.45 -10.11
N ASP A 128 -7.27 -7.27 -11.35
CA ASP A 128 -5.91 -7.64 -11.77
C ASP A 128 -4.89 -6.73 -11.06
N MET A 129 -5.16 -5.43 -11.01
CA MET A 129 -4.34 -4.48 -10.25
C MET A 129 -4.26 -4.84 -8.75
N PHE A 130 -5.37 -5.28 -8.15
CA PHE A 130 -5.39 -5.73 -6.76
C PHE A 130 -4.50 -6.97 -6.59
N PHE A 131 -4.67 -7.98 -7.45
CA PHE A 131 -3.87 -9.21 -7.39
C PHE A 131 -2.39 -8.95 -7.63
N ASP A 132 -2.02 -8.14 -8.61
CA ASP A 132 -0.63 -7.76 -8.88
C ASP A 132 0.02 -7.05 -7.69
N CYS A 133 -0.72 -6.17 -7.03
CA CYS A 133 -0.25 -5.51 -5.82
C CYS A 133 -0.03 -6.52 -4.68
N PHE A 134 -0.98 -7.41 -4.46
CA PHE A 134 -0.94 -8.42 -3.40
C PHE A 134 0.17 -9.45 -3.59
N THR A 135 0.31 -9.98 -4.80
CA THR A 135 1.39 -10.93 -5.14
C THR A 135 2.76 -10.28 -5.02
N SER A 136 2.90 -9.03 -5.47
CA SER A 136 4.15 -8.27 -5.31
C SER A 136 4.54 -8.07 -3.85
N PHE A 137 3.57 -7.86 -2.96
CA PHE A 137 3.84 -7.82 -1.52
C PHE A 137 4.23 -9.20 -0.98
N ALA A 138 3.48 -10.26 -1.31
CA ALA A 138 3.77 -11.60 -0.85
C ALA A 138 5.18 -12.05 -1.28
N ASP A 139 5.55 -11.83 -2.53
CA ASP A 139 6.88 -12.18 -3.05
C ASP A 139 8.00 -11.40 -2.34
N SER A 140 7.77 -10.10 -2.07
CA SER A 140 8.71 -9.31 -1.28
C SER A 140 8.89 -9.84 0.14
N TYR A 141 7.81 -10.34 0.75
CA TYR A 141 7.83 -10.94 2.08
C TYR A 141 8.54 -12.28 2.12
N VAL A 142 8.26 -13.15 1.13
CA VAL A 142 8.93 -14.47 1.01
C VAL A 142 10.42 -14.30 1.18
N THR A 143 11.02 -13.48 0.33
CA THR A 143 12.47 -13.30 0.30
C THR A 143 13.01 -12.65 1.59
N LYS A 144 12.27 -11.71 2.17
CA LYS A 144 12.78 -10.90 3.29
C LYS A 144 12.58 -11.53 4.66
N LEU A 145 11.48 -12.27 4.86
CA LEU A 145 11.09 -12.80 6.17
C LEU A 145 11.21 -14.31 6.30
N PHE A 146 11.12 -15.04 5.20
CA PHE A 146 11.10 -16.50 5.21
C PHE A 146 12.30 -17.14 4.49
N GLY A 147 13.00 -16.40 3.63
CA GLY A 147 14.13 -16.93 2.85
C GLY A 147 13.67 -17.99 1.84
N ASP A 148 14.44 -19.09 1.72
CA ASP A 148 14.22 -20.15 0.74
C ASP A 148 13.38 -21.33 1.29
N ASP A 149 12.54 -21.11 2.30
CA ASP A 149 11.64 -22.12 2.86
C ASP A 149 10.56 -22.50 1.83
N GLU A 150 10.33 -23.80 1.62
CA GLU A 150 9.31 -24.30 0.67
C GLU A 150 7.88 -23.80 1.01
N SER A 151 7.61 -23.54 2.29
CA SER A 151 6.33 -23.00 2.76
C SER A 151 6.26 -21.45 2.73
N ALA A 152 7.36 -20.79 2.38
CA ALA A 152 7.51 -19.33 2.48
C ALA A 152 6.39 -18.56 1.77
N SER A 153 5.96 -19.01 0.59
CA SER A 153 4.87 -18.36 -0.17
C SER A 153 3.56 -18.41 0.61
N VAL A 154 3.15 -19.58 1.10
CA VAL A 154 1.90 -19.75 1.87
C VAL A 154 1.97 -18.95 3.17
N MET A 155 3.11 -18.97 3.85
CA MET A 155 3.32 -18.21 5.09
C MET A 155 3.24 -16.70 4.84
N SER A 156 3.73 -16.18 3.72
CA SER A 156 3.64 -14.77 3.35
C SER A 156 2.20 -14.32 3.16
N TYR A 157 1.39 -15.09 2.40
CA TYR A 157 -0.04 -14.79 2.25
C TYR A 157 -0.78 -14.86 3.58
N SER A 158 -0.46 -15.86 4.40
CA SER A 158 -1.05 -16.00 5.75
C SER A 158 -0.72 -14.81 6.63
N MET A 159 0.55 -14.37 6.66
CA MET A 159 0.96 -13.20 7.42
C MET A 159 0.28 -11.91 6.94
N MET A 160 0.16 -11.72 5.63
CA MET A 160 -0.55 -10.55 5.10
C MET A 160 -2.01 -10.54 5.50
N GLY A 161 -2.70 -11.69 5.42
CA GLY A 161 -4.09 -11.83 5.85
C GLY A 161 -4.25 -11.55 7.35
N ILE A 162 -3.41 -12.14 8.18
CA ILE A 162 -3.38 -11.93 9.63
C ILE A 162 -3.12 -10.46 9.95
N SER A 163 -2.06 -9.86 9.40
CA SER A 163 -1.71 -8.46 9.64
C SER A 163 -2.85 -7.50 9.29
N ASN A 164 -3.55 -7.79 8.18
CA ASN A 164 -4.69 -6.98 7.77
C ASN A 164 -5.86 -7.08 8.75
N LEU A 165 -6.24 -8.28 9.14
CA LEU A 165 -7.34 -8.49 10.10
C LEU A 165 -6.99 -7.93 11.49
N LEU A 166 -5.76 -8.10 11.96
CA LEU A 166 -5.30 -7.51 13.21
C LEU A 166 -5.29 -5.98 13.15
N GLY A 167 -4.88 -5.39 12.03
CA GLY A 167 -4.93 -3.94 11.83
C GLY A 167 -6.35 -3.38 11.86
N LEU A 168 -7.30 -4.06 11.21
CA LEU A 168 -8.72 -3.69 11.28
C LEU A 168 -9.25 -3.81 12.71
N LYS A 169 -8.97 -4.92 13.41
CA LYS A 169 -9.34 -5.10 14.82
C LYS A 169 -8.79 -3.96 15.68
N ALA A 170 -7.51 -3.62 15.50
CA ALA A 170 -6.87 -2.55 16.26
C ALA A 170 -7.56 -1.19 16.06
N ILE A 171 -8.03 -0.88 14.83
CA ILE A 171 -8.81 0.33 14.55
C ILE A 171 -10.17 0.28 15.25
N PHE A 172 -10.93 -0.81 15.07
CA PHE A 172 -12.29 -0.91 15.59
C PHE A 172 -12.33 -0.90 17.12
N GLU A 173 -11.39 -1.57 17.78
CA GLU A 173 -11.31 -1.66 19.24
C GLU A 173 -10.47 -0.54 19.87
N LYS A 174 -9.88 0.36 19.06
CA LYS A 174 -9.00 1.45 19.53
C LYS A 174 -7.89 0.95 20.44
N MET A 175 -7.24 -0.13 20.02
CA MET A 175 -6.22 -0.82 20.80
C MET A 175 -5.00 0.07 21.05
N SER A 176 -4.40 -0.08 22.23
CA SER A 176 -3.10 0.51 22.53
C SER A 176 -1.96 -0.22 21.79
N ASP A 177 -0.79 0.41 21.68
CA ASP A 177 0.40 -0.23 21.13
C ASP A 177 0.80 -1.50 21.91
N GLU A 178 0.61 -1.49 23.24
CA GLU A 178 0.89 -2.64 24.09
C GLU A 178 -0.05 -3.82 23.83
N ASP A 179 -1.34 -3.55 23.61
CA ASP A 179 -2.31 -4.59 23.28
C ASP A 179 -2.08 -5.16 21.89
N ILE A 180 -1.67 -4.31 20.93
CA ILE A 180 -1.27 -4.75 19.58
C ILE A 180 -0.06 -5.69 19.68
N ASP A 181 0.97 -5.34 20.45
CA ASP A 181 2.16 -6.16 20.62
C ASP A 181 1.84 -7.51 21.26
N LYS A 182 0.98 -7.54 22.31
CA LYS A 182 0.49 -8.80 22.92
C LYS A 182 -0.25 -9.67 21.91
N MET A 183 -1.14 -9.09 21.14
CA MET A 183 -1.90 -9.81 20.12
C MET A 183 -1.00 -10.41 19.04
N ILE A 184 0.06 -9.72 18.63
CA ILE A 184 1.05 -10.22 17.66
C ILE A 184 1.82 -11.40 18.27
N ASP A 185 2.24 -11.29 19.53
CA ASP A 185 2.95 -12.38 20.21
C ASP A 185 2.06 -13.61 20.37
N GLU A 186 0.78 -13.46 20.68
CA GLU A 186 -0.18 -14.57 20.72
C GLU A 186 -0.27 -15.30 19.38
N VAL A 187 -0.30 -14.56 18.26
CA VAL A 187 -0.33 -15.16 16.91
C VAL A 187 0.95 -15.94 16.61
N LEU A 188 2.11 -15.34 16.87
CA LEU A 188 3.41 -15.94 16.54
C LEU A 188 3.74 -17.17 17.39
N PHE A 189 3.31 -17.18 18.63
CA PHE A 189 3.59 -18.28 19.58
C PHE A 189 2.41 -19.23 19.79
N SER A 190 1.27 -18.96 19.09
CA SER A 190 0.18 -19.92 19.06
C SER A 190 0.58 -21.17 18.28
N LYS A 191 0.12 -22.35 18.71
CA LYS A 191 0.37 -23.62 17.99
C LYS A 191 -0.36 -23.72 16.65
N LEU A 192 -0.86 -22.59 16.13
CA LEU A 192 -1.62 -22.47 14.88
C LEU A 192 -0.74 -22.03 13.70
N VAL A 193 0.53 -21.70 13.94
CA VAL A 193 1.50 -21.34 12.90
C VAL A 193 2.76 -22.19 13.03
#